data_e234d6b5e1b34fb771f019388f2db2c0
#
_entry.id   e234d6b5e1b34fb771f019388f2db2c0
#
_cell.length_a   1.000
_cell.length_b   1.000
_cell.length_c   1.000
_cell.angle_alpha   90.00
_cell.angle_beta   90.00
_cell.angle_gamma   90.00
#
_symmetry.space_group_name_H-M   'P 1'
#
loop_
_entity.id
_entity.type
_entity.pdbx_description
1 polymer ?
#
loop_
_entity_poly.entity_id
_entity_poly.type
_entity_poly.pdbx_seq_one_letter_code
_entity_poly.pdbx_strand_id
1 'polypeptide(L)'
;IFSVVRGYNVAVVVLAQYLASIFIFGSHLRALDVVLNFHLFLIILSSSFAIASGYIINNFYDSEKDLINRPNKYNIDRFVSKATQFRIYFALNFLSAGLAFIVSWRAAVFISVYIFLIWFYSHKLKKFPIIGNLTASLLVVLPFFEILMYFKNFSFGIFVHAAFLYL
;
A
#
# COMPACT_ATOMS: atom_id res chain seq x y z
N ILE A 1 -14.84 -3.44 -9.97
CA ILE A 1 -14.06 -3.29 -8.72
C ILE A 1 -12.59 -3.61 -8.96
N PHE A 2 -12.25 -4.78 -9.56
CA PHE A 2 -10.85 -5.19 -9.78
C PHE A 2 -10.03 -4.16 -10.58
N SER A 3 -10.63 -3.51 -11.58
CA SER A 3 -10.02 -2.42 -12.35
C SER A 3 -9.75 -1.17 -11.48
N VAL A 4 -10.72 -0.77 -10.66
CA VAL A 4 -10.62 0.41 -9.78
C VAL A 4 -9.52 0.23 -8.72
N VAL A 5 -9.42 -0.98 -8.15
CA VAL A 5 -8.43 -1.36 -7.14
C VAL A 5 -7.04 -1.59 -7.74
N ARG A 6 -6.93 -1.71 -9.08
CA ARG A 6 -5.71 -2.14 -9.76
C ARG A 6 -5.13 -3.43 -9.16
N GLY A 7 -5.97 -4.48 -9.05
CA GLY A 7 -5.65 -5.71 -8.34
C GLY A 7 -4.34 -6.37 -8.77
N TYR A 8 -3.94 -6.25 -10.05
CA TYR A 8 -2.64 -6.72 -10.52
C TYR A 8 -1.47 -6.03 -9.80
N ASN A 9 -1.52 -4.71 -9.62
CA ASN A 9 -0.47 -3.97 -8.92
C ASN A 9 -0.38 -4.36 -7.44
N VAL A 10 -1.53 -4.58 -6.80
CA VAL A 10 -1.56 -5.06 -5.40
C VAL A 10 -0.90 -6.44 -5.31
N ALA A 11 -1.21 -7.36 -6.22
CA ALA A 11 -0.60 -8.68 -6.26
C ALA A 11 0.93 -8.64 -6.44
N VAL A 12 1.42 -7.74 -7.32
CA VAL A 12 2.87 -7.52 -7.52
C VAL A 12 3.53 -7.02 -6.23
N VAL A 13 2.90 -6.08 -5.50
CA VAL A 13 3.43 -5.59 -4.23
C VAL A 13 3.44 -6.69 -3.17
N VAL A 14 2.39 -7.50 -3.07
CA VAL A 14 2.34 -8.67 -2.17
C VAL A 14 3.50 -9.62 -2.44
N LEU A 15 3.71 -9.96 -3.72
CA LEU A 15 4.83 -10.83 -4.12
C LEU A 15 6.18 -10.20 -3.74
N ALA A 16 6.36 -8.92 -4.02
CA ALA A 16 7.58 -8.20 -3.69
C ALA A 16 7.82 -8.15 -2.17
N GLN A 17 6.78 -7.96 -1.35
CA GLN A 17 6.87 -7.99 0.10
C GLN A 17 7.29 -9.37 0.63
N TYR A 18 6.74 -10.46 0.07
CA TYR A 18 7.19 -11.81 0.44
C TYR A 18 8.64 -12.09 0.03
N LEU A 19 9.02 -11.70 -1.20
CA LEU A 19 10.41 -11.85 -1.65
C LEU A 19 11.38 -11.04 -0.78
N ALA A 20 11.05 -9.80 -0.45
CA ALA A 20 11.85 -9.00 0.46
C ALA A 20 11.94 -9.63 1.87
N SER A 21 10.82 -10.19 2.36
CA SER A 21 10.79 -10.88 3.65
C SER A 21 11.70 -12.10 3.68
N ILE A 22 11.74 -12.89 2.61
CA ILE A 22 12.55 -14.11 2.51
C ILE A 22 14.04 -13.80 2.33
N PHE A 23 14.35 -12.91 1.36
CA PHE A 23 15.73 -12.75 0.90
C PHE A 23 16.49 -11.60 1.57
N ILE A 24 15.77 -10.62 2.13
CA ILE A 24 16.39 -9.41 2.71
C ILE A 24 16.21 -9.40 4.23
N PHE A 25 14.95 -9.37 4.70
CA PHE A 25 14.66 -9.12 6.12
C PHE A 25 14.81 -10.36 6.99
N GLY A 26 14.38 -11.51 6.50
CA GLY A 26 14.42 -12.81 7.18
C GLY A 26 15.42 -13.79 6.58
N SER A 27 16.50 -13.31 5.94
CA SER A 27 17.49 -14.14 5.23
C SER A 27 18.20 -15.17 6.12
N HIS A 28 18.15 -15.00 7.44
CA HIS A 28 18.66 -15.95 8.45
C HIS A 28 17.66 -17.05 8.81
N LEU A 29 16.40 -16.96 8.35
CA LEU A 29 15.35 -17.93 8.59
C LEU A 29 15.16 -18.84 7.37
N ARG A 30 14.51 -19.98 7.56
CA ARG A 30 14.10 -20.82 6.42
C ARG A 30 12.97 -20.13 5.66
N ALA A 31 13.04 -20.13 4.34
CA ALA A 31 12.02 -19.50 3.49
C ALA A 31 10.60 -19.97 3.81
N LEU A 32 10.43 -21.27 4.11
CA LEU A 32 9.14 -21.84 4.46
C LEU A 32 8.59 -21.27 5.78
N ASP A 33 9.44 -21.08 6.78
CA ASP A 33 9.05 -20.51 8.09
C ASP A 33 8.59 -19.04 7.91
N VAL A 34 9.23 -18.29 7.00
CA VAL A 34 8.84 -16.93 6.66
C VAL A 34 7.47 -16.91 5.96
N VAL A 35 7.27 -17.76 4.96
CA VAL A 35 6.02 -17.81 4.18
C VAL A 35 4.84 -18.27 5.04
N LEU A 36 5.04 -19.23 5.95
CA LEU A 36 4.01 -19.76 6.84
C LEU A 36 3.79 -18.91 8.09
N ASN A 37 4.53 -17.81 8.27
CA ASN A 37 4.38 -16.93 9.42
C ASN A 37 3.06 -16.18 9.38
N PHE A 38 2.14 -16.53 10.28
CA PHE A 38 0.79 -15.97 10.30
C PHE A 38 0.77 -14.46 10.56
N HIS A 39 1.64 -13.93 11.44
CA HIS A 39 1.71 -12.49 11.70
C HIS A 39 2.24 -11.72 10.49
N LEU A 40 3.24 -12.27 9.79
CA LEU A 40 3.73 -11.68 8.55
C LEU A 40 2.63 -11.65 7.48
N PHE A 41 1.88 -12.75 7.34
CA PHE A 41 0.73 -12.79 6.44
C PHE A 41 -0.30 -11.68 6.76
N LEU A 42 -0.62 -11.47 8.05
CA LEU A 42 -1.55 -10.42 8.47
C LEU A 42 -1.02 -9.01 8.14
N ILE A 43 0.27 -8.76 8.30
CA ILE A 43 0.92 -7.48 7.95
C ILE A 43 0.82 -7.23 6.45
N ILE A 44 1.21 -8.21 5.63
CA ILE A 44 1.15 -8.10 4.16
C ILE A 44 -0.29 -7.92 3.69
N LEU A 45 -1.25 -8.62 4.30
CA LEU A 45 -2.65 -8.47 3.97
C LEU A 45 -3.18 -7.08 4.38
N SER A 46 -2.78 -6.58 5.56
CA SER A 46 -3.09 -5.24 6.04
C SER A 46 -2.60 -4.17 5.07
N SER A 47 -1.31 -4.19 4.72
CA SER A 47 -0.74 -3.24 3.75
C SER A 47 -1.40 -3.34 2.38
N SER A 48 -1.77 -4.55 1.94
CA SER A 48 -2.48 -4.77 0.68
C SER A 48 -3.86 -4.09 0.66
N PHE A 49 -4.61 -4.16 1.75
CA PHE A 49 -5.90 -3.47 1.88
C PHE A 49 -5.72 -1.96 1.92
N ALA A 50 -4.70 -1.44 2.59
CA ALA A 50 -4.37 -0.01 2.58
C ALA A 50 -4.02 0.48 1.17
N ILE A 51 -3.20 -0.26 0.42
CA ILE A 51 -2.84 0.06 -0.97
C ILE A 51 -4.07 0.00 -1.87
N ALA A 52 -4.90 -1.04 -1.74
CA ALA A 52 -6.14 -1.18 -2.49
C ALA A 52 -7.11 -0.01 -2.24
N SER A 53 -7.28 0.39 -0.98
CA SER A 53 -8.06 1.58 -0.62
C SER A 53 -7.46 2.85 -1.22
N GLY A 54 -6.13 2.95 -1.26
CA GLY A 54 -5.40 4.04 -1.89
C GLY A 54 -5.71 4.20 -3.38
N TYR A 55 -5.80 3.09 -4.12
CA TYR A 55 -6.22 3.14 -5.52
C TYR A 55 -7.66 3.63 -5.68
N ILE A 56 -8.56 3.23 -4.78
CA ILE A 56 -9.96 3.67 -4.82
C ILE A 56 -10.07 5.18 -4.58
N ILE A 57 -9.43 5.69 -3.52
CA ILE A 57 -9.51 7.12 -3.21
C ILE A 57 -8.81 7.98 -4.28
N ASN A 58 -7.70 7.50 -4.83
CA ASN A 58 -7.04 8.16 -5.93
C ASN A 58 -7.93 8.21 -7.19
N ASN A 59 -8.59 7.11 -7.53
CA ASN A 59 -9.53 7.04 -8.65
C ASN A 59 -10.72 7.98 -8.46
N PHE A 60 -11.22 8.08 -7.22
CA PHE A 60 -12.30 9.00 -6.87
C PHE A 60 -11.94 10.47 -7.17
N TYR A 61 -10.75 10.92 -6.74
CA TYR A 61 -10.28 12.29 -6.99
C TYR A 61 -9.88 12.55 -8.44
N ASP A 62 -9.50 11.52 -9.21
CA ASP A 62 -9.11 11.64 -10.61
C ASP A 62 -10.28 11.50 -11.59
N SER A 63 -11.47 11.15 -11.13
CA SER A 63 -12.62 10.80 -11.99
C SER A 63 -12.96 11.86 -13.05
N GLU A 64 -12.88 13.15 -12.72
CA GLU A 64 -13.15 14.25 -13.66
C GLU A 64 -12.03 14.41 -14.70
N LYS A 65 -10.77 14.20 -14.29
CA LYS A 65 -9.62 14.28 -15.18
C LYS A 65 -9.54 13.06 -16.10
N ASP A 66 -9.91 11.88 -15.58
CA ASP A 66 -9.93 10.63 -16.35
C ASP A 66 -11.03 10.66 -17.44
N LEU A 67 -12.11 11.40 -17.24
CA LEU A 67 -13.13 11.61 -18.29
C LEU A 67 -12.53 12.24 -19.56
N ILE A 68 -11.60 13.17 -19.39
CA ILE A 68 -10.95 13.88 -20.52
C ILE A 68 -9.75 13.09 -21.05
N ASN A 69 -8.86 12.64 -20.14
CA ASN A 69 -7.57 12.08 -20.51
C ASN A 69 -7.60 10.58 -20.80
N ARG A 70 -8.56 9.83 -20.22
CA ARG A 70 -8.65 8.36 -20.30
C ARG A 70 -10.10 7.89 -20.36
N PRO A 71 -10.87 8.23 -21.42
CA PRO A 71 -12.31 7.97 -21.50
C PRO A 71 -12.66 6.49 -21.38
N ASN A 72 -11.84 5.59 -21.94
CA ASN A 72 -12.06 4.13 -21.86
C ASN A 72 -11.98 3.64 -20.40
N LYS A 73 -11.00 4.11 -19.63
CA LYS A 73 -10.88 3.78 -18.21
C LYS A 73 -12.07 4.34 -17.43
N TYR A 74 -12.43 5.59 -17.66
CA TYR A 74 -13.58 6.21 -17.03
C TYR A 74 -14.87 5.44 -17.24
N ASN A 75 -15.12 4.98 -18.48
CA ASN A 75 -16.30 4.19 -18.81
C ASN A 75 -16.36 2.84 -18.06
N ILE A 76 -15.22 2.20 -17.83
CA ILE A 76 -15.15 0.97 -17.02
C ILE A 76 -15.39 1.28 -15.53
N ASP A 77 -14.76 2.31 -15.00
CA ASP A 77 -14.79 2.63 -13.58
C ASP A 77 -16.18 3.18 -13.13
N ARG A 78 -16.94 3.81 -14.06
CA ARG A 78 -18.30 4.32 -13.76
C ARG A 78 -19.34 3.22 -13.50
N PHE A 79 -19.07 1.94 -13.82
CA PHE A 79 -19.94 0.83 -13.42
C PHE A 79 -20.00 0.65 -11.90
N VAL A 80 -19.03 1.20 -11.16
CA VAL A 80 -19.03 1.20 -9.70
C VAL A 80 -19.44 2.59 -9.21
N SER A 81 -20.59 2.69 -8.55
CA SER A 81 -21.08 3.98 -8.07
C SER A 81 -20.09 4.63 -7.09
N LYS A 82 -20.03 5.96 -7.06
CA LYS A 82 -19.17 6.70 -6.10
C LYS A 82 -19.47 6.31 -4.64
N ALA A 83 -20.72 6.09 -4.30
CA ALA A 83 -21.13 5.65 -2.96
C ALA A 83 -20.55 4.25 -2.63
N THR A 84 -20.57 3.33 -3.59
CA THR A 84 -19.98 1.99 -3.44
C THR A 84 -18.46 2.07 -3.28
N GLN A 85 -17.78 2.92 -4.07
CA GLN A 85 -16.34 3.14 -3.93
C GLN A 85 -15.99 3.64 -2.53
N PHE A 86 -16.74 4.58 -1.96
CA PHE A 86 -16.54 5.07 -0.60
C PHE A 86 -16.77 3.98 0.46
N ARG A 87 -17.83 3.19 0.34
CA ARG A 87 -18.09 2.09 1.28
C ARG A 87 -16.94 1.10 1.28
N ILE A 88 -16.45 0.70 0.11
CA ILE A 88 -15.32 -0.23 -0.02
C ILE A 88 -14.03 0.41 0.53
N TYR A 89 -13.78 1.69 0.25
CA TYR A 89 -12.65 2.42 0.80
C TYR A 89 -12.60 2.36 2.32
N PHE A 90 -13.69 2.71 3.00
CA PHE A 90 -13.73 2.64 4.46
C PHE A 90 -13.63 1.21 4.99
N ALA A 91 -14.31 0.25 4.37
CA ALA A 91 -14.24 -1.15 4.77
C ALA A 91 -12.80 -1.68 4.69
N LEU A 92 -12.08 -1.40 3.59
CA LEU A 92 -10.69 -1.82 3.44
C LEU A 92 -9.77 -1.15 4.46
N ASN A 93 -9.96 0.14 4.77
CA ASN A 93 -9.17 0.83 5.79
C ASN A 93 -9.41 0.28 7.18
N PHE A 94 -10.66 -0.02 7.56
CA PHE A 94 -10.98 -0.65 8.84
C PHE A 94 -10.40 -2.06 8.95
N LEU A 95 -10.53 -2.86 7.89
CA LEU A 95 -9.92 -4.20 7.84
C LEU A 95 -8.40 -4.12 7.94
N SER A 96 -7.78 -3.21 7.20
CA SER A 96 -6.33 -2.98 7.24
C SER A 96 -5.85 -2.64 8.66
N ALA A 97 -6.43 -1.62 9.29
CA ALA A 97 -6.06 -1.22 10.64
C ALA A 97 -6.34 -2.33 11.68
N GLY A 98 -7.46 -3.05 11.54
CA GLY A 98 -7.82 -4.18 12.42
C GLY A 98 -6.83 -5.32 12.32
N LEU A 99 -6.41 -5.72 11.12
CA LEU A 99 -5.40 -6.77 10.92
C LEU A 99 -4.05 -6.37 11.50
N ALA A 100 -3.61 -5.12 11.27
CA ALA A 100 -2.39 -4.61 11.86
C ALA A 100 -2.46 -4.61 13.40
N PHE A 101 -3.61 -4.27 14.00
CA PHE A 101 -3.81 -4.26 15.44
C PHE A 101 -3.68 -5.67 16.06
N ILE A 102 -4.16 -6.70 15.36
CA ILE A 102 -3.98 -8.11 15.79
C ILE A 102 -2.51 -8.46 15.94
N VAL A 103 -1.64 -7.92 15.08
CA VAL A 103 -0.19 -8.17 15.16
C VAL A 103 0.46 -7.33 16.26
N SER A 104 0.23 -6.02 16.24
CA SER A 104 0.70 -5.12 17.30
C SER A 104 0.06 -3.74 17.20
N TRP A 105 -0.05 -3.04 18.34
CA TRP A 105 -0.52 -1.66 18.36
C TRP A 105 0.40 -0.71 17.53
N ARG A 106 1.71 -1.02 17.45
CA ARG A 106 2.68 -0.24 16.65
C ARG A 106 2.42 -0.39 15.15
N ALA A 107 2.12 -1.60 14.69
CA ALA A 107 1.72 -1.83 13.30
C ALA A 107 0.40 -1.11 12.98
N ALA A 108 -0.57 -1.11 13.89
CA ALA A 108 -1.82 -0.38 13.72
C ALA A 108 -1.61 1.14 13.58
N VAL A 109 -0.74 1.72 14.41
CA VAL A 109 -0.38 3.15 14.30
C VAL A 109 0.31 3.43 12.97
N PHE A 110 1.26 2.59 12.58
CA PHE A 110 1.97 2.75 11.31
C PHE A 110 1.01 2.72 10.11
N ILE A 111 0.14 1.71 10.04
CA ILE A 111 -0.85 1.57 8.96
C ILE A 111 -1.84 2.75 8.97
N SER A 112 -2.26 3.23 10.14
CA SER A 112 -3.16 4.39 10.23
C SER A 112 -2.52 5.66 9.66
N VAL A 113 -1.24 5.88 9.97
CA VAL A 113 -0.45 6.98 9.39
C VAL A 113 -0.28 6.79 7.88
N TYR A 114 -0.01 5.57 7.44
CA TYR A 114 0.12 5.25 6.01
C TYR A 114 -1.17 5.52 5.22
N ILE A 115 -2.33 5.08 5.73
CA ILE A 115 -3.65 5.35 5.16
C ILE A 115 -3.89 6.87 5.07
N PHE A 116 -3.57 7.62 6.13
CA PHE A 116 -3.68 9.07 6.13
C PHE A 116 -2.80 9.72 5.06
N LEU A 117 -1.54 9.28 4.93
CA LEU A 117 -0.61 9.80 3.91
C LEU A 117 -1.10 9.53 2.49
N ILE A 118 -1.65 8.33 2.22
CA ILE A 118 -2.25 7.99 0.91
C ILE A 118 -3.44 8.90 0.60
N TRP A 119 -4.32 9.12 1.57
CA TRP A 119 -5.45 10.03 1.42
C TRP A 119 -4.98 11.46 1.15
N PHE A 120 -4.04 11.98 1.96
CA PHE A 120 -3.52 13.33 1.83
C PHE A 120 -2.79 13.54 0.51
N TYR A 121 -2.02 12.55 0.07
CA TYR A 121 -1.43 12.53 -1.27
C TYR A 121 -2.49 12.65 -2.36
N SER A 122 -3.51 11.81 -2.32
CA SER A 122 -4.56 11.77 -3.34
C SER A 122 -5.39 13.05 -3.37
N HIS A 123 -5.63 13.67 -2.21
CA HIS A 123 -6.42 14.89 -2.06
C HIS A 123 -5.65 16.14 -2.51
N LYS A 124 -4.40 16.29 -2.08
CA LYS A 124 -3.66 17.56 -2.19
C LYS A 124 -2.30 17.44 -2.88
N LEU A 125 -1.41 16.55 -2.41
CA LEU A 125 0.01 16.58 -2.77
C LEU A 125 0.27 16.25 -4.24
N LYS A 126 -0.49 15.36 -4.85
CA LYS A 126 -0.34 14.97 -6.26
C LYS A 126 -0.56 16.12 -7.26
N LYS A 127 -1.12 17.25 -6.81
CA LYS A 127 -1.30 18.44 -7.65
C LYS A 127 0.01 19.21 -7.88
N PHE A 128 1.01 18.98 -7.04
CA PHE A 128 2.33 19.60 -7.12
C PHE A 128 3.33 18.63 -7.75
N PRO A 129 3.91 18.93 -8.94
CA PRO A 129 4.71 17.96 -9.67
C PRO A 129 5.88 17.37 -8.88
N ILE A 130 6.68 18.21 -8.22
CA ILE A 130 7.86 17.76 -7.46
C ILE A 130 7.46 17.04 -6.17
N ILE A 131 6.64 17.70 -5.34
CA ILE A 131 6.18 17.15 -4.04
C ILE A 131 5.35 15.88 -4.26
N GLY A 132 4.51 15.87 -5.30
CA GLY A 132 3.71 14.71 -5.65
C GLY A 132 4.56 13.50 -6.02
N ASN A 133 5.57 13.67 -6.85
CA ASN A 133 6.46 12.57 -7.25
C ASN A 133 7.27 12.03 -6.06
N LEU A 134 7.86 12.91 -5.25
CA LEU A 134 8.59 12.51 -4.05
C LEU A 134 7.68 11.76 -3.05
N THR A 135 6.47 12.28 -2.81
CA THR A 135 5.51 11.61 -1.92
C THR A 135 5.06 10.26 -2.49
N ALA A 136 4.83 10.17 -3.81
CA ALA A 136 4.46 8.91 -4.45
C ALA A 136 5.56 7.85 -4.27
N SER A 137 6.82 8.21 -4.48
CA SER A 137 7.96 7.31 -4.26
C SER A 137 8.05 6.86 -2.80
N LEU A 138 7.85 7.76 -1.85
CA LEU A 138 7.82 7.44 -0.42
C LEU A 138 6.70 6.43 -0.10
N LEU A 139 5.49 6.67 -0.61
CA LEU A 139 4.34 5.81 -0.38
C LEU A 139 4.54 4.37 -0.91
N VAL A 140 5.31 4.21 -1.97
CA VAL A 140 5.64 2.86 -2.51
C VAL A 140 6.59 2.10 -1.57
N VAL A 141 7.50 2.79 -0.89
CA VAL A 141 8.50 2.17 -0.02
C VAL A 141 7.96 1.89 1.38
N LEU A 142 7.00 2.68 1.87
CA LEU A 142 6.47 2.54 3.24
C LEU A 142 5.98 1.14 3.62
N PRO A 143 5.27 0.36 2.77
CA PRO A 143 4.86 -1.00 3.11
C PRO A 143 6.03 -1.95 3.40
N PHE A 144 7.21 -1.70 2.83
CA PHE A 144 8.43 -2.47 3.13
C PHE A 144 9.04 -2.07 4.47
N PHE A 145 8.88 -0.80 4.90
CA PHE A 145 9.28 -0.36 6.24
C PHE A 145 8.43 -1.02 7.33
N GLU A 146 7.16 -1.30 7.10
CA GLU A 146 6.33 -2.05 8.04
C GLU A 146 6.90 -3.46 8.30
N ILE A 147 7.32 -4.14 7.22
CA ILE A 147 7.97 -5.45 7.31
C ILE A 147 9.33 -5.35 8.02
N LEU A 148 10.12 -4.33 7.71
CA LEU A 148 11.39 -4.06 8.38
C LEU A 148 11.19 -3.90 9.90
N MET A 149 10.16 -3.16 10.33
CA MET A 149 9.81 -3.01 11.74
C MET A 149 9.38 -4.34 12.38
N TYR A 150 8.71 -5.20 11.63
CA TYR A 150 8.30 -6.52 12.09
C TYR A 150 9.52 -7.42 12.37
N PHE A 151 10.45 -7.51 11.43
CA PHE A 151 11.67 -8.31 11.59
C PHE A 151 12.69 -7.70 12.56
N LYS A 152 12.56 -6.41 12.91
CA LYS A 152 13.51 -5.65 13.74
C LYS A 152 14.95 -5.68 13.23
N ASN A 153 15.14 -5.91 11.94
CA ASN A 153 16.44 -6.03 11.31
C ASN A 153 16.87 -4.68 10.73
N PHE A 154 17.35 -3.79 11.59
CA PHE A 154 17.78 -2.44 11.24
C PHE A 154 19.25 -2.43 10.82
N SER A 155 19.62 -3.07 9.72
CA SER A 155 20.96 -2.96 9.18
C SER A 155 21.11 -1.71 8.30
N PHE A 156 22.29 -1.07 8.35
CA PHE A 156 22.58 0.11 7.52
C PHE A 156 22.43 -0.17 6.02
N GLY A 157 22.80 -1.38 5.57
CA GLY A 157 22.65 -1.80 4.19
C GLY A 157 21.22 -1.74 3.66
N ILE A 158 20.23 -2.07 4.48
CA ILE A 158 18.81 -2.00 4.10
C ILE A 158 18.39 -0.56 3.83
N PHE A 159 18.83 0.40 4.64
CA PHE A 159 18.54 1.82 4.43
C PHE A 159 19.21 2.36 3.17
N VAL A 160 20.43 1.94 2.85
CA VAL A 160 21.12 2.31 1.60
C VAL A 160 20.36 1.78 0.39
N HIS A 161 19.91 0.53 0.40
CA HIS A 161 19.09 -0.03 -0.69
C HIS A 161 17.75 0.68 -0.84
N ALA A 162 17.07 1.00 0.27
CA ALA A 162 15.83 1.76 0.24
C ALA A 162 16.03 3.17 -0.33
N ALA A 163 17.12 3.85 0.05
CA ALA A 163 17.48 5.16 -0.49
C ALA A 163 17.78 5.10 -1.98
N PHE A 164 18.47 4.06 -2.45
CA PHE A 164 18.76 3.86 -3.88
C PHE A 164 17.49 3.64 -4.71
N LEU A 165 16.49 2.92 -4.17
CA LEU A 165 15.20 2.73 -4.84
C LEU A 165 14.33 4.00 -4.83
N TYR A 166 14.65 4.95 -3.94
CA TYR A 166 13.94 6.22 -3.83
C TYR A 166 14.45 7.28 -4.84
N LEU A 167 15.72 7.20 -5.25
CA LEU A 167 16.35 8.11 -6.22
C LEU A 167 16.03 7.70 -7.66
#